data_582ad07e0cb6334c05852682740831b3
#
_entry.id   582ad07e0cb6334c05852682740831b3
#
_cell.length_a   1.000
_cell.length_b   1.000
_cell.length_c   1.000
_cell.angle_alpha   90.00
_cell.angle_beta   90.00
_cell.angle_gamma   90.00
#
_symmetry.space_group_name_H-M   'P 1'
#
loop_
_entity.id
_entity.type
_entity.pdbx_description
1 polymer ?
#
loop_
_entity_poly.entity_id
_entity_poly.type
_entity_poly.pdbx_seq_one_letter_code
_entity_poly.pdbx_strand_id
1 'polypeptide(L)'
;MIHIMRKSICFFVASIISATGYAQKIDINMTGRPSGEVTENNYIAWNISESTGTALRTGNISLTLSSIPEHETRILRSNWWKQGLKNGQKLVEDGVSAWNTDKKGNIVNITSSATTLQLIIKGLPAGYHSLLAYHNIVDSYSGEAAPIDIYVNHKIVSKGIQQSIRAIIPSQCGQSYIVFYAETGKDVTITYRTNPSKNKHYATTSLYINGLIFDESDPKTTALNPSPTNGNMHVNADNGTLKISWQKPFPTSKSHIYLGTSPDKMKEIAVTSDTDYNVNRLTNLSTYYWRVDEENENGSISNGETWVFRPRHLAFPGAEGYGKYATGGRGGFVYHVTSLQDNPIHPQPGTFRYGITKVHRPRTIVFDIGGVIALK
;
A
#
# COMPACT_ATOMS: atom_id res chain seq x y z
N MET A 1 -20.95 -37.95 -37.40
CA MET A 1 -21.40 -36.69 -36.81
C MET A 1 -20.92 -36.68 -35.36
N ILE A 2 -19.70 -36.16 -35.15
CA ILE A 2 -19.00 -36.20 -33.86
C ILE A 2 -19.21 -34.83 -33.19
N HIS A 3 -19.95 -34.81 -32.08
CA HIS A 3 -20.20 -33.62 -31.29
C HIS A 3 -19.00 -33.36 -30.36
N ILE A 4 -18.24 -32.32 -30.66
CA ILE A 4 -17.15 -31.84 -29.78
C ILE A 4 -17.80 -30.92 -28.72
N MET A 5 -17.97 -31.44 -27.51
CA MET A 5 -18.29 -30.61 -26.33
C MET A 5 -17.12 -29.72 -25.97
N ARG A 6 -17.22 -28.44 -26.27
CA ARG A 6 -16.35 -27.42 -25.67
C ARG A 6 -16.65 -27.32 -24.19
N LYS A 7 -15.73 -27.80 -23.35
CA LYS A 7 -15.74 -27.52 -21.91
C LYS A 7 -15.35 -26.06 -21.72
N SER A 8 -16.35 -25.23 -21.43
CA SER A 8 -16.11 -23.90 -20.89
C SER A 8 -15.51 -24.06 -19.48
N ILE A 9 -14.24 -23.70 -19.33
CA ILE A 9 -13.60 -23.56 -18.02
C ILE A 9 -14.05 -22.19 -17.49
N CYS A 10 -15.09 -22.20 -16.64
CA CYS A 10 -15.40 -21.05 -15.81
C CYS A 10 -14.26 -20.87 -14.82
N PHE A 11 -13.45 -19.84 -15.01
CA PHE A 11 -12.60 -19.31 -13.95
C PHE A 11 -13.52 -18.69 -12.89
N PHE A 12 -13.78 -19.42 -11.82
CA PHE A 12 -14.25 -18.83 -10.58
C PHE A 12 -13.09 -17.95 -10.05
N VAL A 13 -13.19 -16.66 -10.27
CA VAL A 13 -12.42 -15.69 -9.48
C VAL A 13 -13.04 -15.72 -8.09
N ALA A 14 -12.45 -16.53 -7.22
CA ALA A 14 -12.79 -16.48 -5.80
C ALA A 14 -12.47 -15.05 -5.32
N SER A 15 -13.51 -14.34 -4.87
CA SER A 15 -13.34 -13.09 -4.15
C SER A 15 -12.37 -13.35 -3.01
N ILE A 16 -11.23 -12.67 -3.05
CA ILE A 16 -10.26 -12.67 -1.96
C ILE A 16 -10.97 -12.00 -0.78
N ILE A 17 -11.52 -12.82 0.11
CA ILE A 17 -11.95 -12.35 1.42
C ILE A 17 -10.65 -12.10 2.17
N SER A 18 -10.18 -10.87 2.16
CA SER A 18 -9.11 -10.43 3.04
C SER A 18 -9.65 -10.57 4.49
N ALA A 19 -9.23 -11.61 5.18
CA ALA A 19 -9.22 -11.57 6.62
C ALA A 19 -8.53 -10.25 6.99
N THR A 20 -9.11 -9.46 7.86
CA THR A 20 -8.75 -8.12 8.32
C THR A 20 -7.25 -7.97 8.68
N GLY A 21 -6.39 -8.07 7.71
CA GLY A 21 -4.96 -7.76 7.78
C GLY A 21 -4.72 -6.61 6.81
N TYR A 22 -4.26 -5.49 7.33
CA TYR A 22 -3.78 -4.39 6.49
C TYR A 22 -2.72 -4.93 5.54
N ALA A 23 -2.81 -4.57 4.25
CA ALA A 23 -1.76 -4.87 3.27
C ALA A 23 -0.40 -4.48 3.86
N GLN A 24 0.53 -5.43 3.93
CA GLN A 24 1.85 -5.13 4.49
C GLN A 24 2.71 -4.53 3.40
N LYS A 25 3.07 -3.26 3.61
CA LYS A 25 3.92 -2.48 2.71
C LYS A 25 5.31 -2.37 3.32
N ILE A 26 6.30 -2.85 2.61
CA ILE A 26 7.69 -2.92 3.06
C ILE A 26 8.56 -2.13 2.10
N ASP A 27 9.33 -1.22 2.66
CA ASP A 27 10.32 -0.43 1.95
C ASP A 27 11.71 -0.96 2.30
N ILE A 28 12.49 -1.33 1.29
CA ILE A 28 13.82 -1.93 1.47
C ILE A 28 14.87 -0.85 1.38
N ASN A 29 15.41 -0.50 2.53
CA ASN A 29 16.27 0.65 2.68
C ASN A 29 17.74 0.31 2.86
N MET A 30 18.59 1.22 2.44
CA MET A 30 20.00 1.20 2.78
C MET A 30 20.21 1.53 4.27
N THR A 31 21.07 0.76 4.94
CA THR A 31 21.51 1.07 6.32
C THR A 31 22.34 2.34 6.38
N GLY A 32 22.31 2.99 7.55
CA GLY A 32 23.13 4.19 7.82
C GLY A 32 22.47 5.52 7.47
N ARG A 33 21.23 5.50 6.95
CA ARG A 33 20.42 6.70 6.75
C ARG A 33 19.22 6.71 7.71
N PRO A 34 18.77 7.88 8.19
CA PRO A 34 17.57 7.96 9.03
C PRO A 34 16.34 7.43 8.29
N SER A 35 15.59 6.52 8.91
CA SER A 35 14.38 5.92 8.30
C SER A 35 13.38 6.96 7.83
N GLY A 36 13.21 8.07 8.55
CA GLY A 36 12.29 9.13 8.15
C GLY A 36 12.66 9.85 6.85
N GLU A 37 13.91 9.74 6.40
CA GLU A 37 14.37 10.33 5.14
C GLU A 37 14.14 9.39 3.95
N VAL A 38 14.34 8.09 4.15
CA VAL A 38 14.38 7.09 3.07
C VAL A 38 13.14 6.21 3.01
N THR A 39 12.44 6.00 4.12
CA THR A 39 11.25 5.14 4.14
C THR A 39 10.03 5.87 3.62
N GLU A 40 9.31 5.24 2.70
CA GLU A 40 8.03 5.74 2.21
C GLU A 40 6.98 5.76 3.32
N ASN A 41 6.08 6.74 3.30
CA ASN A 41 5.01 6.84 4.30
C ASN A 41 4.11 5.61 4.31
N ASN A 42 3.78 5.13 5.49
CA ASN A 42 2.96 3.94 5.74
C ASN A 42 3.62 2.62 5.30
N TYR A 43 4.93 2.62 5.06
CA TYR A 43 5.72 1.43 4.82
C TYR A 43 6.52 1.04 6.06
N ILE A 44 6.78 -0.25 6.19
CA ILE A 44 7.67 -0.83 7.19
C ILE A 44 9.08 -0.80 6.63
N ALA A 45 10.01 -0.16 7.32
CA ALA A 45 11.40 -0.11 6.90
C ALA A 45 12.09 -1.48 7.07
N TRP A 46 12.69 -1.98 6.00
CA TRP A 46 13.61 -3.12 6.05
C TRP A 46 15.03 -2.66 5.73
N ASN A 47 15.76 -2.26 6.76
CA ASN A 47 17.12 -1.77 6.61
C ASN A 47 18.08 -2.95 6.41
N ILE A 48 18.74 -3.00 5.25
CA ILE A 48 19.63 -4.09 4.86
C ILE A 48 21.08 -3.62 4.87
N SER A 49 21.91 -4.30 5.67
CA SER A 49 23.37 -4.20 5.61
C SER A 49 23.96 -5.27 4.71
N GLU A 50 25.22 -5.10 4.33
CA GLU A 50 25.96 -6.09 3.56
C GLU A 50 26.01 -7.43 4.31
N SER A 51 25.50 -8.50 3.67
CA SER A 51 25.36 -9.82 4.27
C SER A 51 25.05 -10.88 3.21
N THR A 52 25.05 -12.15 3.57
CA THR A 52 24.56 -13.23 2.69
C THR A 52 23.05 -13.42 2.76
N GLY A 53 22.42 -12.90 3.81
CA GLY A 53 20.97 -12.95 4.02
C GLY A 53 20.55 -12.04 5.17
N THR A 54 19.29 -11.64 5.15
CA THR A 54 18.70 -10.75 6.14
C THR A 54 17.26 -11.19 6.43
N ALA A 55 16.71 -10.83 7.59
CA ALA A 55 15.36 -11.17 7.99
C ALA A 55 14.61 -9.95 8.53
N LEU A 56 13.30 -9.91 8.25
CA LEU A 56 12.34 -8.97 8.81
C LEU A 56 11.18 -9.75 9.43
N ARG A 57 10.78 -9.36 10.63
CA ARG A 57 9.56 -9.86 11.24
C ARG A 57 8.54 -8.74 11.37
N THR A 58 7.33 -8.98 10.88
CA THR A 58 6.23 -8.04 10.95
C THR A 58 4.93 -8.77 11.26
N GLY A 59 4.34 -8.48 12.42
CA GLY A 59 3.21 -9.23 12.94
C GLY A 59 3.53 -10.73 13.07
N ASN A 60 2.72 -11.56 12.44
CA ASN A 60 2.90 -13.02 12.40
C ASN A 60 3.77 -13.50 11.23
N ILE A 61 4.16 -12.61 10.33
CA ILE A 61 4.93 -12.95 9.14
C ILE A 61 6.42 -12.74 9.40
N SER A 62 7.23 -13.69 8.98
CA SER A 62 8.69 -13.58 8.95
C SER A 62 9.18 -13.71 7.52
N LEU A 63 9.95 -12.74 7.07
CA LEU A 63 10.56 -12.67 5.75
C LEU A 63 12.05 -12.91 5.90
N THR A 64 12.61 -13.75 5.04
CA THR A 64 14.06 -13.92 4.92
C THR A 64 14.45 -13.71 3.48
N LEU A 65 15.33 -12.75 3.22
CA LEU A 65 15.87 -12.48 1.90
C LEU A 65 17.33 -12.90 1.86
N SER A 66 17.73 -13.64 0.83
CA SER A 66 19.10 -14.10 0.62
C SER A 66 19.49 -14.05 -0.85
N SER A 67 20.79 -13.91 -1.11
CA SER A 67 21.35 -14.13 -2.44
C SER A 67 21.69 -15.60 -2.61
N ILE A 68 21.36 -16.16 -3.78
CA ILE A 68 21.70 -17.53 -4.13
C ILE A 68 22.88 -17.49 -5.10
N PRO A 69 24.08 -17.96 -4.70
CA PRO A 69 25.23 -18.02 -5.58
C PRO A 69 25.06 -19.12 -6.63
N GLU A 70 25.34 -18.81 -7.89
CA GLU A 70 25.39 -19.84 -8.97
C GLU A 70 26.81 -20.35 -9.21
N HIS A 71 27.82 -19.47 -9.11
CA HIS A 71 29.21 -19.82 -9.39
C HIS A 71 30.23 -19.19 -8.44
N GLU A 72 29.88 -18.12 -7.74
CA GLU A 72 30.75 -17.36 -6.84
C GLU A 72 29.99 -16.92 -5.58
N THR A 73 30.73 -16.47 -4.57
CA THR A 73 30.11 -15.93 -3.37
C THR A 73 29.35 -14.67 -3.72
N ARG A 74 28.06 -14.63 -3.37
CA ARG A 74 27.22 -13.44 -3.55
C ARG A 74 26.79 -12.90 -2.20
N ILE A 75 26.82 -11.59 -2.10
CA ILE A 75 26.35 -10.86 -0.93
C ILE A 75 25.15 -9.99 -1.31
N LEU A 76 24.24 -9.80 -0.36
CA LEU A 76 23.24 -8.75 -0.43
C LEU A 76 23.94 -7.43 -0.15
N ARG A 77 23.61 -6.43 -0.95
CA ARG A 77 24.06 -5.07 -0.71
C ARG A 77 22.92 -4.12 -1.03
N SER A 78 22.60 -3.23 -0.08
CA SER A 78 21.72 -2.10 -0.33
C SER A 78 22.51 -0.94 -0.93
N ASN A 79 21.86 -0.19 -1.79
CA ASN A 79 22.44 0.98 -2.42
C ASN A 79 21.34 2.02 -2.68
N TRP A 80 21.74 3.28 -2.93
CA TRP A 80 20.84 4.38 -3.20
C TRP A 80 21.41 5.27 -4.31
N TRP A 81 20.58 6.09 -4.96
CA TRP A 81 21.05 6.92 -6.04
C TRP A 81 20.63 8.39 -5.95
N LYS A 82 19.56 8.70 -5.20
CA LYS A 82 19.06 10.07 -5.08
C LYS A 82 18.59 10.35 -3.66
N GLN A 83 18.87 11.55 -3.16
CA GLN A 83 18.42 12.04 -1.87
C GLN A 83 17.26 13.01 -2.02
N GLY A 84 16.44 13.11 -0.97
CA GLY A 84 15.42 14.14 -0.84
C GLY A 84 14.23 13.95 -1.77
N LEU A 85 13.93 12.72 -2.16
CA LEU A 85 12.68 12.40 -2.83
C LEU A 85 11.51 12.63 -1.87
N LYS A 86 10.38 13.06 -2.42
CA LYS A 86 9.16 13.34 -1.65
C LYS A 86 8.45 12.02 -1.32
N ASN A 87 7.53 12.08 -0.36
CA ASN A 87 6.59 10.99 -0.13
C ASN A 87 5.88 10.60 -1.45
N GLY A 88 5.72 9.30 -1.67
CA GLY A 88 5.28 8.73 -2.94
C GLY A 88 6.41 8.46 -3.94
N GLN A 89 7.67 8.78 -3.60
CA GLN A 89 8.85 8.60 -4.45
C GLN A 89 10.01 7.89 -3.74
N LYS A 90 10.00 7.84 -2.41
CA LYS A 90 11.10 7.27 -1.62
C LYS A 90 11.31 5.79 -1.90
N LEU A 91 10.25 5.04 -2.14
CA LEU A 91 10.28 3.61 -2.44
C LEU A 91 11.23 3.22 -3.58
N VAL A 92 11.59 4.14 -4.46
CA VAL A 92 12.45 3.87 -5.62
C VAL A 92 13.84 4.50 -5.52
N GLU A 93 14.15 5.18 -4.41
CA GLU A 93 15.45 5.86 -4.27
C GLU A 93 16.57 4.94 -3.84
N ASP A 94 16.26 3.85 -3.17
CA ASP A 94 17.19 2.83 -2.71
C ASP A 94 16.59 1.41 -2.88
N GLY A 95 17.34 0.40 -2.50
CA GLY A 95 16.92 -0.98 -2.60
C GLY A 95 18.09 -1.94 -2.38
N VAL A 96 17.80 -3.24 -2.46
CA VAL A 96 18.77 -4.31 -2.29
C VAL A 96 19.04 -5.04 -3.59
N SER A 97 20.31 -5.37 -3.82
CA SER A 97 20.75 -6.23 -4.93
C SER A 97 21.71 -7.32 -4.41
N ALA A 98 21.88 -8.36 -5.19
CA ALA A 98 22.94 -9.34 -4.98
C ALA A 98 24.17 -8.98 -5.82
N TRP A 99 25.31 -8.93 -5.19
CA TRP A 99 26.60 -8.60 -5.79
C TRP A 99 27.52 -9.82 -5.79
N ASN A 100 28.20 -10.04 -6.91
CA ASN A 100 29.25 -11.04 -6.96
C ASN A 100 30.49 -10.53 -6.24
N THR A 101 31.15 -11.42 -5.48
CA THR A 101 32.44 -11.14 -4.88
C THR A 101 33.47 -12.19 -5.32
N ASP A 102 34.72 -11.77 -5.48
CA ASP A 102 35.85 -12.67 -5.65
C ASP A 102 36.17 -13.39 -4.32
N LYS A 103 37.14 -14.30 -4.35
CA LYS A 103 37.60 -15.03 -3.16
C LYS A 103 38.19 -14.13 -2.06
N LYS A 104 38.50 -12.89 -2.37
CA LYS A 104 39.02 -11.89 -1.41
C LYS A 104 37.90 -10.96 -0.89
N GLY A 105 36.64 -11.15 -1.33
CA GLY A 105 35.51 -10.30 -0.95
C GLY A 105 35.38 -9.01 -1.77
N ASN A 106 36.20 -8.80 -2.83
CA ASN A 106 36.03 -7.65 -3.69
C ASN A 106 34.84 -7.86 -4.62
N ILE A 107 34.09 -6.78 -4.87
CA ILE A 107 32.94 -6.81 -5.79
C ILE A 107 33.45 -6.99 -7.21
N VAL A 108 32.92 -7.98 -7.91
CA VAL A 108 33.23 -8.29 -9.30
C VAL A 108 32.01 -8.07 -10.16
N ASN A 109 32.14 -7.25 -11.18
CA ASN A 109 31.04 -7.03 -12.12
C ASN A 109 31.00 -8.15 -13.15
N ILE A 110 30.06 -9.08 -12.99
CA ILE A 110 29.86 -10.18 -13.94
C ILE A 110 28.59 -9.89 -14.73
N THR A 111 28.73 -9.52 -16.00
CA THR A 111 27.61 -9.18 -16.90
C THR A 111 26.98 -10.38 -17.61
N SER A 112 27.56 -11.57 -17.46
CA SER A 112 27.13 -12.78 -18.19
C SER A 112 26.40 -13.83 -17.34
N SER A 113 26.47 -13.73 -16.01
CA SER A 113 25.80 -14.71 -15.13
C SER A 113 24.50 -14.14 -14.53
N ALA A 114 23.49 -15.00 -14.42
CA ALA A 114 22.24 -14.63 -13.77
C ALA A 114 22.44 -14.24 -12.31
N THR A 115 21.66 -13.28 -11.82
CA THR A 115 21.57 -12.90 -10.41
C THR A 115 20.30 -13.46 -9.83
N THR A 116 20.39 -14.08 -8.64
CA THR A 116 19.24 -14.71 -7.98
C THR A 116 19.09 -14.18 -6.56
N LEU A 117 17.90 -13.68 -6.26
CA LEU A 117 17.44 -13.35 -4.91
C LEU A 117 16.31 -14.30 -4.51
N GLN A 118 16.34 -14.79 -3.30
CA GLN A 118 15.33 -15.67 -2.75
C GLN A 118 14.69 -15.04 -1.51
N LEU A 119 13.37 -14.91 -1.55
CA LEU A 119 12.53 -14.48 -0.45
C LEU A 119 11.78 -15.69 0.11
N ILE A 120 12.00 -16.02 1.38
CA ILE A 120 11.24 -17.03 2.11
C ILE A 120 10.27 -16.33 3.03
N ILE A 121 8.99 -16.69 2.93
CA ILE A 121 7.89 -16.11 3.70
C ILE A 121 7.33 -17.19 4.62
N LYS A 122 7.31 -16.91 5.93
CA LYS A 122 6.76 -17.77 6.97
C LYS A 122 5.58 -17.10 7.66
N GLY A 123 4.62 -17.91 8.09
CA GLY A 123 3.49 -17.44 8.90
C GLY A 123 2.36 -16.79 8.13
N LEU A 124 2.32 -16.93 6.79
CA LEU A 124 1.13 -16.54 6.02
C LEU A 124 -0.07 -17.41 6.40
N PRO A 125 -1.27 -16.84 6.54
CA PRO A 125 -2.50 -17.61 6.61
C PRO A 125 -2.69 -18.50 5.39
N ALA A 126 -3.43 -19.60 5.52
CA ALA A 126 -3.78 -20.40 4.35
C ALA A 126 -4.73 -19.62 3.44
N GLY A 127 -4.44 -19.63 2.14
CA GLY A 127 -5.25 -18.92 1.14
C GLY A 127 -4.44 -18.37 -0.02
N TYR A 128 -5.14 -17.65 -0.89
CA TYR A 128 -4.48 -16.92 -1.97
C TYR A 128 -3.94 -15.59 -1.43
N HIS A 129 -2.70 -15.31 -1.80
CA HIS A 129 -2.00 -14.07 -1.50
C HIS A 129 -1.48 -13.45 -2.79
N SER A 130 -1.32 -12.14 -2.79
CA SER A 130 -0.61 -11.43 -3.84
C SER A 130 0.67 -10.80 -3.31
N LEU A 131 1.64 -10.62 -4.19
CA LEU A 131 2.87 -9.89 -3.93
C LEU A 131 3.21 -9.01 -5.12
N LEU A 132 3.20 -7.71 -4.87
CA LEU A 132 3.75 -6.69 -5.76
C LEU A 132 5.18 -6.39 -5.30
N ALA A 133 6.15 -6.47 -6.21
CA ALA A 133 7.53 -6.07 -5.95
C ALA A 133 8.00 -5.03 -6.96
N TYR A 134 8.83 -4.09 -6.51
CA TYR A 134 9.41 -3.03 -7.33
C TYR A 134 10.86 -3.34 -7.66
N HIS A 135 11.24 -3.07 -8.93
CA HIS A 135 12.53 -3.44 -9.51
C HIS A 135 13.16 -2.22 -10.20
N ASN A 136 13.74 -1.32 -9.41
CA ASN A 136 14.46 -0.13 -9.87
C ASN A 136 15.94 -0.24 -9.58
N ILE A 137 16.76 -0.32 -10.60
CA ILE A 137 18.20 -0.34 -10.46
C ILE A 137 18.68 1.07 -10.11
N VAL A 138 19.33 1.21 -8.97
CA VAL A 138 19.80 2.50 -8.46
C VAL A 138 21.17 2.88 -9.04
N ASP A 139 21.94 1.91 -9.52
CA ASP A 139 23.20 2.15 -10.19
C ASP A 139 23.01 2.77 -11.58
N SER A 140 24.03 3.50 -12.05
CA SER A 140 24.00 4.15 -13.36
C SER A 140 24.47 3.19 -14.44
N TYR A 141 23.56 2.75 -15.28
CA TYR A 141 23.86 1.95 -16.45
C TYR A 141 23.31 2.63 -17.72
N SER A 142 24.05 2.53 -18.81
CA SER A 142 23.60 2.95 -20.14
C SER A 142 23.16 1.73 -20.92
N GLY A 143 21.86 1.55 -21.09
CA GLY A 143 21.26 0.42 -21.79
C GLY A 143 20.26 -0.35 -20.94
N GLU A 144 19.81 -1.48 -21.44
CA GLU A 144 18.80 -2.31 -20.78
C GLU A 144 19.41 -3.24 -19.74
N ALA A 145 18.68 -3.46 -18.65
CA ALA A 145 18.98 -4.51 -17.68
C ALA A 145 18.42 -5.85 -18.15
N ALA A 146 19.03 -6.94 -17.69
CA ALA A 146 18.50 -8.28 -17.93
C ALA A 146 17.11 -8.43 -17.28
N PRO A 147 16.13 -9.05 -17.99
CA PRO A 147 14.80 -9.26 -17.45
C PRO A 147 14.81 -10.27 -16.30
N ILE A 148 13.77 -10.23 -15.46
CA ILE A 148 13.60 -11.10 -14.31
C ILE A 148 12.55 -12.17 -14.61
N ASP A 149 12.87 -13.42 -14.31
CA ASP A 149 11.91 -14.52 -14.18
C ASP A 149 11.62 -14.76 -12.69
N ILE A 150 10.36 -15.10 -12.36
CA ILE A 150 9.91 -15.29 -10.98
C ILE A 150 9.36 -16.70 -10.80
N TYR A 151 9.77 -17.30 -9.71
CA TYR A 151 9.36 -18.65 -9.33
C TYR A 151 8.70 -18.61 -7.94
N VAL A 152 7.64 -19.37 -7.76
CA VAL A 152 7.02 -19.67 -6.46
C VAL A 152 7.18 -21.16 -6.20
N ASN A 153 7.81 -21.52 -5.08
CA ASN A 153 8.07 -22.91 -4.72
C ASN A 153 8.66 -23.71 -5.90
N HIS A 154 9.67 -23.15 -6.56
CA HIS A 154 10.40 -23.67 -7.72
C HIS A 154 9.60 -23.74 -9.04
N LYS A 155 8.33 -23.32 -9.06
CA LYS A 155 7.54 -23.23 -10.30
C LYS A 155 7.59 -21.82 -10.86
N ILE A 156 7.89 -21.68 -12.14
CA ILE A 156 7.88 -20.38 -12.80
C ILE A 156 6.45 -19.84 -12.89
N VAL A 157 6.25 -18.60 -12.43
CA VAL A 157 4.93 -17.93 -12.40
C VAL A 157 4.90 -16.66 -13.25
N SER A 158 6.07 -16.05 -13.49
CA SER A 158 6.20 -14.87 -14.35
C SER A 158 7.54 -14.87 -15.05
N LYS A 159 7.60 -14.33 -16.27
CA LYS A 159 8.81 -14.28 -17.11
C LYS A 159 9.01 -12.90 -17.72
N GLY A 160 10.27 -12.55 -17.88
CA GLY A 160 10.67 -11.40 -18.70
C GLY A 160 10.28 -10.06 -18.10
N ILE A 161 10.15 -9.94 -16.77
CA ILE A 161 9.85 -8.68 -16.12
C ILE A 161 11.00 -7.70 -16.33
N GLN A 162 10.71 -6.56 -16.93
CA GLN A 162 11.70 -5.52 -17.17
C GLN A 162 11.95 -4.71 -15.91
N GLN A 163 13.21 -4.48 -15.60
CA GLN A 163 13.64 -3.59 -14.53
C GLN A 163 13.75 -2.16 -15.07
N SER A 164 13.43 -1.16 -14.26
CA SER A 164 13.78 0.23 -14.53
C SER A 164 15.20 0.55 -14.06
N ILE A 165 15.78 1.62 -14.61
CA ILE A 165 17.05 2.16 -14.15
C ILE A 165 16.81 3.62 -13.76
N ARG A 166 17.03 3.92 -12.46
CA ARG A 166 16.87 5.27 -11.88
C ARG A 166 15.51 5.91 -12.14
N ALA A 167 14.43 5.12 -12.07
CA ALA A 167 13.08 5.67 -12.00
C ALA A 167 12.94 6.56 -10.76
N ILE A 168 12.20 7.65 -10.89
CA ILE A 168 12.03 8.66 -9.82
C ILE A 168 10.65 8.59 -9.16
N ILE A 169 9.76 7.78 -9.69
CA ILE A 169 8.42 7.52 -9.14
C ILE A 169 8.05 6.05 -9.31
N PRO A 170 7.28 5.45 -8.39
CA PRO A 170 6.89 4.04 -8.45
C PRO A 170 6.18 3.61 -9.74
N SER A 171 5.40 4.50 -10.37
CA SER A 171 4.71 4.20 -11.64
C SER A 171 5.64 4.02 -12.84
N GLN A 172 6.87 4.52 -12.78
CA GLN A 172 7.91 4.33 -13.80
C GLN A 172 8.81 3.14 -13.47
N CYS A 173 8.67 2.58 -12.28
CA CYS A 173 9.48 1.46 -11.83
C CYS A 173 9.07 0.17 -12.50
N GLY A 174 10.04 -0.70 -12.80
CA GLY A 174 9.76 -2.08 -13.13
C GLY A 174 9.00 -2.75 -11.99
N GLN A 175 7.93 -3.49 -12.30
CA GLN A 175 7.05 -4.09 -11.31
C GLN A 175 6.76 -5.54 -11.65
N SER A 176 6.73 -6.38 -10.64
CA SER A 176 6.20 -7.73 -10.73
C SER A 176 5.01 -7.90 -9.81
N TYR A 177 3.94 -8.47 -10.32
CA TYR A 177 2.76 -8.85 -9.54
C TYR A 177 2.52 -10.33 -9.73
N ILE A 178 2.47 -11.06 -8.62
CA ILE A 178 2.22 -12.50 -8.62
C ILE A 178 1.13 -12.85 -7.63
N VAL A 179 0.35 -13.88 -7.94
CA VAL A 179 -0.64 -14.49 -7.04
C VAL A 179 -0.20 -15.92 -6.77
N PHE A 180 -0.24 -16.32 -5.49
CA PHE A 180 0.15 -17.66 -5.07
C PHE A 180 -0.73 -18.16 -3.93
N TYR A 181 -0.73 -19.47 -3.71
CA TYR A 181 -1.46 -20.09 -2.61
C TYR A 181 -0.49 -20.46 -1.49
N ALA A 182 -0.80 -20.02 -0.27
CA ALA A 182 -0.09 -20.41 0.95
C ALA A 182 -0.86 -21.53 1.66
N GLU A 183 -0.15 -22.56 2.12
CA GLU A 183 -0.70 -23.63 2.96
C GLU A 183 -0.37 -23.37 4.44
N THR A 184 -1.27 -23.76 5.33
CA THR A 184 -1.06 -23.62 6.78
C THR A 184 0.27 -24.25 7.21
N GLY A 185 1.11 -23.47 7.88
CA GLY A 185 2.37 -23.94 8.45
C GLY A 185 3.47 -24.27 7.45
N LYS A 186 3.25 -24.01 6.15
CA LYS A 186 4.29 -24.16 5.14
C LYS A 186 4.89 -22.81 4.76
N ASP A 187 6.20 -22.81 4.51
CA ASP A 187 6.90 -21.65 4.00
C ASP A 187 6.59 -21.48 2.50
N VAL A 188 6.51 -20.23 2.07
CA VAL A 188 6.45 -19.88 0.65
C VAL A 188 7.81 -19.35 0.23
N THR A 189 8.39 -19.93 -0.82
CA THR A 189 9.66 -19.49 -1.39
C THR A 189 9.42 -18.79 -2.72
N ILE A 190 9.80 -17.52 -2.80
CA ILE A 190 9.75 -16.72 -4.03
C ILE A 190 11.19 -16.47 -4.49
N THR A 191 11.49 -16.89 -5.72
CA THR A 191 12.82 -16.71 -6.30
C THR A 191 12.72 -15.75 -7.47
N TYR A 192 13.47 -14.67 -7.40
CA TYR A 192 13.68 -13.70 -8.47
C TYR A 192 15.03 -14.02 -9.11
N ARG A 193 15.05 -14.20 -10.42
CA ARG A 193 16.26 -14.55 -11.16
C ARG A 193 16.34 -13.77 -12.44
N THR A 194 17.45 -13.05 -12.67
CA THR A 194 17.68 -12.46 -13.99
C THR A 194 17.92 -13.55 -15.03
N ASN A 195 17.38 -13.32 -16.23
CA ASN A 195 17.47 -14.26 -17.35
C ASN A 195 18.11 -13.57 -18.56
N PRO A 196 19.45 -13.41 -18.57
CA PRO A 196 20.14 -12.80 -19.69
C PRO A 196 20.10 -13.74 -20.91
N SER A 197 19.55 -13.27 -22.01
CA SER A 197 19.59 -13.98 -23.28
C SER A 197 21.02 -14.04 -23.80
N LYS A 198 21.44 -15.21 -24.31
CA LYS A 198 22.77 -15.40 -24.92
C LYS A 198 22.99 -14.55 -26.17
N ASN A 199 21.91 -14.13 -26.83
CA ASN A 199 21.94 -13.40 -28.10
C ASN A 199 21.74 -11.88 -27.91
N LYS A 200 21.67 -11.38 -26.68
CA LYS A 200 21.47 -9.96 -26.36
C LYS A 200 22.49 -9.50 -25.34
N HIS A 201 23.11 -8.35 -25.62
CA HIS A 201 23.98 -7.70 -24.65
C HIS A 201 23.12 -6.86 -23.68
N TYR A 202 23.29 -7.07 -22.40
CA TYR A 202 22.66 -6.27 -21.35
C TYR A 202 23.70 -5.37 -20.67
N ALA A 203 23.30 -4.18 -20.30
CA ALA A 203 24.14 -3.25 -19.55
C ALA A 203 24.46 -3.80 -18.15
N THR A 204 23.56 -4.60 -17.59
CA THR A 204 23.74 -5.26 -16.29
C THR A 204 22.86 -6.50 -16.15
N THR A 205 23.31 -7.48 -15.38
CA THR A 205 22.52 -8.61 -14.90
C THR A 205 22.15 -8.46 -13.41
N SER A 206 22.41 -7.30 -12.80
CA SER A 206 21.97 -7.00 -11.45
C SER A 206 20.46 -7.12 -11.33
N LEU A 207 20.00 -7.54 -10.15
CA LEU A 207 18.59 -7.65 -9.81
C LEU A 207 18.35 -6.80 -8.56
N TYR A 208 17.38 -5.89 -8.64
CA TYR A 208 17.00 -5.05 -7.51
C TYR A 208 15.60 -5.37 -7.01
N ILE A 209 15.43 -5.26 -5.71
CA ILE A 209 14.14 -5.20 -5.02
C ILE A 209 14.16 -3.94 -4.13
N ASN A 210 13.24 -3.02 -4.40
CA ASN A 210 13.14 -1.75 -3.68
C ASN A 210 12.04 -1.79 -2.62
N GLY A 211 10.94 -2.50 -2.89
CA GLY A 211 9.84 -2.66 -1.96
C GLY A 211 8.96 -3.83 -2.29
N LEU A 212 8.18 -4.26 -1.29
CA LEU A 212 7.28 -5.38 -1.35
C LEU A 212 5.91 -4.98 -0.79
N ILE A 213 4.83 -5.32 -1.47
CA ILE A 213 3.48 -5.07 -1.00
C ILE A 213 2.69 -6.37 -1.09
N PHE A 214 2.17 -6.83 0.05
CA PHE A 214 1.37 -8.03 0.16
C PHE A 214 -0.11 -7.70 0.11
N ASP A 215 -0.87 -8.57 -0.56
CA ASP A 215 -2.34 -8.59 -0.55
C ASP A 215 -3.01 -7.28 -1.04
N GLU A 216 -2.33 -6.59 -1.96
CA GLU A 216 -2.93 -5.51 -2.76
C GLU A 216 -3.36 -5.99 -4.14
N SER A 217 -4.25 -5.22 -4.77
CA SER A 217 -4.70 -5.45 -6.13
C SER A 217 -3.59 -5.13 -7.16
N ASP A 218 -3.64 -5.75 -8.34
CA ASP A 218 -2.66 -5.50 -9.39
C ASP A 218 -2.76 -4.05 -9.92
N PRO A 219 -1.74 -3.21 -9.73
CA PRO A 219 -1.78 -1.81 -10.17
C PRO A 219 -1.83 -1.65 -11.69
N LYS A 220 -1.54 -2.71 -12.46
CA LYS A 220 -1.63 -2.68 -13.92
C LYS A 220 -3.04 -2.90 -14.44
N THR A 221 -3.93 -3.44 -13.62
CA THR A 221 -5.28 -3.81 -14.04
C THR A 221 -6.37 -3.15 -13.19
N THR A 222 -6.01 -2.44 -12.12
CA THR A 222 -6.95 -1.82 -11.18
C THR A 222 -6.82 -0.32 -11.14
N ALA A 223 -7.91 0.35 -10.80
CA ALA A 223 -7.94 1.79 -10.59
C ALA A 223 -7.03 2.21 -9.43
N LEU A 224 -6.33 3.34 -9.57
CA LEU A 224 -5.35 3.87 -8.62
C LEU A 224 -5.63 5.35 -8.29
N ASN A 225 -4.94 5.86 -7.29
CA ASN A 225 -4.90 7.28 -6.95
C ASN A 225 -6.28 7.91 -6.79
N PRO A 226 -7.09 7.43 -5.83
CA PRO A 226 -8.44 7.93 -5.62
C PRO A 226 -8.45 9.39 -5.17
N SER A 227 -9.41 10.14 -5.68
CA SER A 227 -9.78 11.45 -5.15
C SER A 227 -11.27 11.45 -4.82
N PRO A 228 -11.67 11.68 -3.56
CA PRO A 228 -10.84 11.99 -2.39
C PRO A 228 -9.81 10.88 -2.08
N THR A 229 -8.67 11.27 -1.52
CA THR A 229 -7.67 10.30 -1.07
C THR A 229 -8.27 9.31 -0.08
N ASN A 230 -7.86 8.05 -0.17
CA ASN A 230 -8.35 7.00 0.73
C ASN A 230 -8.14 7.38 2.20
N GLY A 231 -9.19 7.22 3.02
CA GLY A 231 -9.17 7.61 4.43
C GLY A 231 -9.45 9.09 4.72
N ASN A 232 -9.77 9.91 3.71
CA ASN A 232 -10.09 11.32 3.95
C ASN A 232 -11.43 11.48 4.67
N MET A 233 -11.39 11.81 5.95
CA MET A 233 -12.57 11.98 6.81
C MET A 233 -13.09 13.43 6.86
N HIS A 234 -12.66 14.29 5.93
CA HIS A 234 -12.98 15.72 5.95
C HIS A 234 -13.25 16.31 4.56
N VAL A 235 -13.95 15.55 3.73
CA VAL A 235 -14.20 15.90 2.32
C VAL A 235 -15.25 17.00 2.19
N ASN A 236 -14.98 17.99 1.34
CA ASN A 236 -15.97 19.03 1.05
C ASN A 236 -17.07 18.47 0.13
N ALA A 237 -18.19 18.12 0.72
CA ALA A 237 -19.43 17.71 0.05
C ALA A 237 -20.66 18.39 0.71
N ASP A 238 -20.51 19.67 1.04
CA ASP A 238 -21.49 20.41 1.85
C ASP A 238 -22.89 20.53 1.17
N ASN A 239 -22.93 20.46 -0.14
CA ASN A 239 -24.17 20.46 -0.94
C ASN A 239 -24.71 19.05 -1.24
N GLY A 240 -24.13 18.02 -0.62
CA GLY A 240 -24.50 16.63 -0.88
C GLY A 240 -23.99 16.06 -2.19
N THR A 241 -23.07 16.76 -2.88
CA THR A 241 -22.45 16.31 -4.12
C THR A 241 -20.93 16.25 -3.98
N LEU A 242 -20.31 15.31 -4.69
CA LEU A 242 -18.87 15.15 -4.70
C LEU A 242 -18.43 14.60 -6.05
N LYS A 243 -17.44 15.23 -6.67
CA LYS A 243 -16.72 14.65 -7.79
C LYS A 243 -15.67 13.69 -7.25
N ILE A 244 -15.84 12.41 -7.52
CA ILE A 244 -14.81 11.39 -7.29
C ILE A 244 -14.02 11.19 -8.57
N SER A 245 -12.72 10.85 -8.45
CA SER A 245 -11.87 10.54 -9.59
C SER A 245 -10.80 9.52 -9.24
N TRP A 246 -10.26 8.88 -10.27
CA TRP A 246 -9.24 7.84 -10.16
C TRP A 246 -8.33 7.87 -11.38
N GLN A 247 -7.20 7.21 -11.27
CA GLN A 247 -6.35 6.94 -12.41
C GLN A 247 -6.67 5.55 -12.95
N LYS A 248 -7.01 5.47 -14.25
CA LYS A 248 -7.19 4.18 -14.93
C LYS A 248 -5.86 3.49 -15.15
N PRO A 249 -5.79 2.16 -15.00
CA PRO A 249 -4.74 1.36 -15.59
C PRO A 249 -4.84 1.42 -17.12
N PHE A 250 -3.83 0.99 -17.83
CA PHE A 250 -3.85 0.98 -19.30
C PHE A 250 -3.71 -0.46 -19.81
N PRO A 251 -4.43 -0.86 -20.87
CA PRO A 251 -5.63 -0.24 -21.44
C PRO A 251 -6.92 -0.82 -20.82
N THR A 252 -7.86 0.04 -20.46
CA THR A 252 -9.20 -0.37 -19.97
C THR A 252 -10.31 0.28 -20.77
N SER A 253 -11.43 -0.43 -20.95
CA SER A 253 -12.56 0.04 -21.75
C SER A 253 -13.57 0.83 -20.92
N LYS A 254 -13.94 0.31 -19.74
CA LYS A 254 -14.94 0.91 -18.85
C LYS A 254 -14.56 0.73 -17.40
N SER A 255 -15.08 1.62 -16.56
CA SER A 255 -14.95 1.60 -15.12
C SER A 255 -16.33 1.45 -14.49
N HIS A 256 -16.49 0.44 -13.64
CA HIS A 256 -17.69 0.15 -12.86
C HIS A 256 -17.53 0.75 -11.47
N ILE A 257 -18.36 1.71 -11.11
CA ILE A 257 -18.24 2.48 -9.87
C ILE A 257 -19.22 1.95 -8.84
N TYR A 258 -18.70 1.56 -7.70
CA TYR A 258 -19.48 1.06 -6.55
C TYR A 258 -19.41 2.04 -5.40
N LEU A 259 -20.54 2.26 -4.72
CA LEU A 259 -20.64 3.12 -3.54
C LEU A 259 -21.58 2.52 -2.50
N GLY A 260 -21.25 2.70 -1.23
CA GLY A 260 -22.09 2.30 -0.11
C GLY A 260 -21.65 2.91 1.21
N THR A 261 -22.40 2.65 2.27
CA THR A 261 -22.07 3.06 3.65
C THR A 261 -21.40 1.94 4.46
N SER A 262 -21.16 0.78 3.83
CA SER A 262 -20.44 -0.35 4.36
C SER A 262 -19.69 -1.05 3.21
N PRO A 263 -18.48 -1.59 3.41
CA PRO A 263 -17.75 -2.32 2.38
C PRO A 263 -18.54 -3.48 1.77
N ASP A 264 -19.33 -4.17 2.59
CA ASP A 264 -20.09 -5.36 2.17
C ASP A 264 -21.43 -5.03 1.48
N LYS A 265 -21.82 -3.76 1.45
CA LYS A 265 -23.13 -3.30 0.93
C LYS A 265 -22.96 -2.21 -0.15
N MET A 266 -21.83 -2.17 -0.81
CA MET A 266 -21.65 -1.29 -1.96
C MET A 266 -22.51 -1.77 -3.12
N LYS A 267 -23.09 -0.82 -3.85
CA LYS A 267 -23.88 -1.06 -5.07
C LYS A 267 -23.21 -0.35 -6.23
N GLU A 268 -23.30 -0.93 -7.41
CA GLU A 268 -22.92 -0.25 -8.64
C GLU A 268 -23.81 0.97 -8.85
N ILE A 269 -23.20 2.13 -9.00
CA ILE A 269 -23.90 3.41 -9.18
C ILE A 269 -23.72 3.96 -10.59
N ALA A 270 -22.70 3.55 -11.32
CA ALA A 270 -22.43 3.93 -12.69
C ALA A 270 -21.42 3.02 -13.38
N VAL A 271 -21.47 3.02 -14.71
CA VAL A 271 -20.44 2.49 -15.61
C VAL A 271 -20.06 3.61 -16.56
N THR A 272 -18.76 3.91 -16.69
CA THR A 272 -18.27 5.03 -17.50
C THR A 272 -16.95 4.70 -18.20
N SER A 273 -16.66 5.40 -19.30
CA SER A 273 -15.33 5.43 -19.92
C SER A 273 -14.44 6.56 -19.34
N ASP A 274 -15.00 7.47 -18.55
CA ASP A 274 -14.29 8.58 -17.95
C ASP A 274 -13.45 8.14 -16.73
N THR A 275 -12.64 9.04 -16.21
CA THR A 275 -11.81 8.85 -15.02
C THR A 275 -12.37 9.59 -13.81
N ASP A 276 -13.59 10.07 -13.90
CA ASP A 276 -14.30 10.75 -12.81
C ASP A 276 -15.81 10.52 -12.86
N TYR A 277 -16.47 10.78 -11.73
CA TYR A 277 -17.92 10.67 -11.62
C TYR A 277 -18.46 11.60 -10.52
N ASN A 278 -19.64 12.21 -10.77
CA ASN A 278 -20.31 13.06 -9.78
C ASN A 278 -21.28 12.22 -8.94
N VAL A 279 -20.93 12.00 -7.70
CA VAL A 279 -21.79 11.36 -6.71
C VAL A 279 -22.74 12.39 -6.11
N ASN A 280 -23.99 12.04 -5.99
CA ASN A 280 -25.03 12.90 -5.43
C ASN A 280 -25.68 12.27 -4.20
N ARG A 281 -26.46 13.07 -3.45
CA ARG A 281 -27.20 12.64 -2.25
C ARG A 281 -26.32 12.12 -1.12
N LEU A 282 -25.11 12.64 -1.03
CA LEU A 282 -24.24 12.37 0.12
C LEU A 282 -24.77 13.09 1.36
N THR A 283 -24.68 12.41 2.50
CA THR A 283 -24.95 13.00 3.81
C THR A 283 -23.67 13.12 4.60
N ASN A 284 -23.50 14.22 5.33
CA ASN A 284 -22.35 14.45 6.19
C ASN A 284 -22.36 13.61 7.49
N LEU A 285 -23.40 12.83 7.71
CA LEU A 285 -23.53 11.92 8.86
C LEU A 285 -22.95 10.52 8.59
N SER A 286 -22.69 10.20 7.33
CA SER A 286 -22.27 8.85 6.90
C SER A 286 -20.82 8.82 6.47
N THR A 287 -20.17 7.69 6.71
CA THR A 287 -18.92 7.30 6.06
C THR A 287 -19.26 6.53 4.81
N TYR A 288 -18.58 6.81 3.71
CA TYR A 288 -18.79 6.17 2.43
C TYR A 288 -17.61 5.31 2.04
N TYR A 289 -17.90 4.13 1.53
CA TYR A 289 -16.97 3.21 0.92
C TYR A 289 -17.23 3.17 -0.57
N TRP A 290 -16.20 3.23 -1.37
CA TRP A 290 -16.32 3.17 -2.81
C TRP A 290 -15.20 2.38 -3.44
N ARG A 291 -15.45 1.87 -4.63
CA ARG A 291 -14.51 1.05 -5.39
C ARG A 291 -14.77 1.27 -6.87
N VAL A 292 -13.72 1.16 -7.66
CA VAL A 292 -13.80 1.18 -9.11
C VAL A 292 -13.21 -0.14 -9.63
N ASP A 293 -14.05 -0.93 -10.29
CA ASP A 293 -13.65 -2.15 -10.98
C ASP A 293 -13.44 -1.82 -12.46
N GLU A 294 -12.33 -2.25 -13.02
CA GLU A 294 -11.95 -1.91 -14.41
C GLU A 294 -12.25 -3.06 -15.36
N GLU A 295 -13.03 -2.81 -16.40
CA GLU A 295 -13.28 -3.74 -17.48
C GLU A 295 -12.16 -3.62 -18.51
N ASN A 296 -11.43 -4.71 -18.75
CA ASN A 296 -10.37 -4.79 -19.74
C ASN A 296 -10.96 -4.94 -21.16
N GLU A 297 -10.13 -4.72 -22.20
CA GLU A 297 -10.57 -4.83 -23.59
C GLU A 297 -11.13 -6.21 -23.98
N ASN A 298 -10.74 -7.27 -23.27
CA ASN A 298 -11.25 -8.62 -23.47
C ASN A 298 -12.57 -8.89 -22.70
N GLY A 299 -13.14 -7.90 -22.02
CA GLY A 299 -14.36 -8.01 -21.22
C GLY A 299 -14.17 -8.60 -19.83
N SER A 300 -12.94 -8.89 -19.40
CA SER A 300 -12.68 -9.32 -18.02
C SER A 300 -12.70 -8.11 -17.07
N ILE A 301 -13.24 -8.30 -15.86
CA ILE A 301 -13.31 -7.27 -14.83
C ILE A 301 -12.24 -7.53 -13.76
N SER A 302 -11.42 -6.51 -13.50
CA SER A 302 -10.44 -6.48 -12.40
C SER A 302 -11.02 -5.66 -11.25
N ASN A 303 -11.22 -6.30 -10.11
CA ASN A 303 -11.74 -5.64 -8.92
C ASN A 303 -10.72 -4.66 -8.35
N GLY A 304 -11.14 -3.42 -8.11
CA GLY A 304 -10.34 -2.38 -7.49
C GLY A 304 -10.25 -2.51 -5.97
N GLU A 305 -9.45 -1.64 -5.38
CA GLU A 305 -9.39 -1.48 -3.93
C GLU A 305 -10.65 -0.76 -3.42
N THR A 306 -11.05 -1.11 -2.20
CA THR A 306 -12.10 -0.37 -1.51
C THR A 306 -11.51 0.83 -0.79
N TRP A 307 -11.91 2.01 -1.20
CA TRP A 307 -11.53 3.27 -0.59
C TRP A 307 -12.62 3.81 0.31
N VAL A 308 -12.25 4.68 1.25
CA VAL A 308 -13.17 5.26 2.22
C VAL A 308 -13.00 6.76 2.30
N PHE A 309 -14.12 7.47 2.41
CA PHE A 309 -14.13 8.90 2.72
C PHE A 309 -15.32 9.25 3.59
N ARG A 310 -15.26 10.42 4.21
CA ARG A 310 -16.39 11.00 4.94
C ARG A 310 -16.54 12.47 4.59
N PRO A 311 -17.75 12.94 4.24
CA PRO A 311 -18.03 14.36 4.13
C PRO A 311 -17.79 15.08 5.45
N ARG A 312 -17.23 16.29 5.38
CA ARG A 312 -17.09 17.13 6.56
C ARG A 312 -18.46 17.56 7.07
N HIS A 313 -18.58 17.76 8.37
CA HIS A 313 -19.79 18.36 8.93
C HIS A 313 -19.44 19.32 10.06
N LEU A 314 -20.36 20.23 10.37
CA LEU A 314 -20.19 21.20 11.43
C LEU A 314 -19.92 20.51 12.78
N ALA A 315 -19.08 21.11 13.61
CA ALA A 315 -18.78 20.64 14.97
C ALA A 315 -20.06 20.52 15.81
N PHE A 316 -20.98 21.49 15.61
CA PHE A 316 -22.33 21.52 16.17
C PHE A 316 -23.22 22.37 15.25
N PRO A 317 -24.56 22.27 15.32
CA PRO A 317 -25.47 23.13 14.54
C PRO A 317 -25.18 24.62 14.81
N GLY A 318 -24.97 25.40 13.73
CA GLY A 318 -24.66 26.82 13.80
C GLY A 318 -23.18 27.15 14.10
N ALA A 319 -22.27 26.17 14.08
CA ALA A 319 -20.84 26.44 14.25
C ALA A 319 -20.31 27.34 13.13
N GLU A 320 -19.59 28.40 13.52
CA GLU A 320 -18.95 29.36 12.63
C GLU A 320 -17.43 29.44 12.86
N GLY A 321 -16.73 30.19 12.01
CA GLY A 321 -15.29 30.42 12.11
C GLY A 321 -14.43 29.26 11.62
N TYR A 322 -13.14 29.38 11.87
CA TYR A 322 -12.11 28.47 11.36
C TYR A 322 -12.31 27.02 11.84
N GLY A 323 -12.66 26.84 13.09
CA GLY A 323 -12.85 25.51 13.71
C GLY A 323 -14.23 24.88 13.48
N LYS A 324 -15.09 25.44 12.65
CA LYS A 324 -16.48 24.98 12.46
C LYS A 324 -16.62 23.52 12.04
N TYR A 325 -15.60 22.93 11.46
CA TYR A 325 -15.57 21.53 11.04
C TYR A 325 -14.72 20.63 11.97
N ALA A 326 -14.31 21.14 13.14
CA ALA A 326 -13.50 20.33 14.06
C ALA A 326 -14.28 19.08 14.49
N THR A 327 -13.62 17.93 14.42
CA THR A 327 -14.22 16.66 14.86
C THR A 327 -14.29 16.56 16.37
N GLY A 328 -13.31 17.14 17.09
CA GLY A 328 -13.27 17.20 18.53
C GLY A 328 -13.50 15.86 19.21
N GLY A 329 -14.31 15.85 20.25
CA GLY A 329 -14.72 14.66 20.98
C GLY A 329 -15.96 13.94 20.40
N ARG A 330 -16.28 14.17 19.14
CA ARG A 330 -17.47 13.61 18.47
C ARG A 330 -17.50 12.08 18.55
N GLY A 331 -18.68 11.53 18.90
CA GLY A 331 -18.85 10.10 19.17
C GLY A 331 -18.33 9.66 20.54
N GLY A 332 -17.72 10.58 21.30
CA GLY A 332 -17.27 10.35 22.66
C GLY A 332 -18.34 10.64 23.71
N PHE A 333 -17.89 10.75 24.95
CA PHE A 333 -18.76 11.03 26.10
C PHE A 333 -19.21 12.51 26.09
N VAL A 334 -20.49 12.73 26.36
CA VAL A 334 -21.00 14.10 26.59
C VAL A 334 -20.87 14.40 28.08
N TYR A 335 -20.06 15.42 28.41
CA TYR A 335 -19.89 15.90 29.80
C TYR A 335 -20.69 17.18 29.99
N HIS A 336 -21.55 17.18 30.98
CA HIS A 336 -22.43 18.29 31.32
C HIS A 336 -21.83 19.15 32.40
N VAL A 337 -21.62 20.44 32.12
CA VAL A 337 -21.25 21.44 33.12
C VAL A 337 -22.51 22.00 33.75
N THR A 338 -22.69 21.70 35.03
CA THR A 338 -23.87 22.04 35.83
C THR A 338 -23.55 23.00 36.99
N SER A 339 -22.27 23.42 37.14
CA SER A 339 -21.82 24.30 38.17
C SER A 339 -20.84 25.36 37.65
N LEU A 340 -21.01 26.60 38.04
CA LEU A 340 -20.10 27.72 37.74
C LEU A 340 -18.88 27.79 38.67
N GLN A 341 -18.78 26.89 39.63
CA GLN A 341 -17.66 26.87 40.58
C GLN A 341 -16.39 26.36 39.90
N ASP A 342 -15.24 26.83 40.41
CA ASP A 342 -13.94 26.34 40.00
C ASP A 342 -13.06 26.06 41.22
N ASN A 343 -12.37 24.93 41.23
CA ASN A 343 -11.35 24.58 42.20
C ASN A 343 -10.15 23.97 41.50
N PRO A 344 -8.99 24.63 41.48
CA PRO A 344 -7.81 24.14 40.75
C PRO A 344 -7.16 22.92 41.42
N ILE A 345 -7.32 22.75 42.74
CA ILE A 345 -6.69 21.66 43.49
C ILE A 345 -7.59 20.41 43.50
N HIS A 346 -8.88 20.60 43.78
CA HIS A 346 -9.86 19.55 43.87
C HIS A 346 -11.08 19.81 42.99
N PRO A 347 -10.92 19.67 41.64
CA PRO A 347 -12.05 19.81 40.71
C PRO A 347 -13.20 18.89 41.09
N GLN A 348 -14.41 19.43 41.19
CA GLN A 348 -15.62 18.63 41.51
C GLN A 348 -16.38 18.24 40.25
N PRO A 349 -17.03 17.06 40.22
CA PRO A 349 -17.92 16.68 39.14
C PRO A 349 -18.97 17.78 38.86
N GLY A 350 -19.32 17.98 37.59
CA GLY A 350 -20.22 19.05 37.15
C GLY A 350 -19.53 20.39 36.93
N THR A 351 -18.25 20.55 37.26
CA THR A 351 -17.49 21.77 36.97
C THR A 351 -16.75 21.66 35.64
N PHE A 352 -16.50 22.80 34.99
CA PHE A 352 -15.77 22.85 33.73
C PHE A 352 -14.35 22.28 33.86
N ARG A 353 -13.63 22.63 34.90
CA ARG A 353 -12.29 22.11 35.16
C ARG A 353 -12.27 20.58 35.30
N TYR A 354 -13.25 19.98 35.96
CA TYR A 354 -13.35 18.56 36.08
C TYR A 354 -13.49 17.88 34.68
N GLY A 355 -14.34 18.45 33.83
CA GLY A 355 -14.53 17.98 32.46
C GLY A 355 -13.25 18.00 31.64
N ILE A 356 -12.38 18.98 31.85
CA ILE A 356 -11.10 19.11 31.15
C ILE A 356 -10.04 18.17 31.74
N THR A 357 -9.90 18.13 33.07
CA THR A 357 -8.73 17.56 33.74
C THR A 357 -8.93 16.13 34.26
N LYS A 358 -10.16 15.69 34.47
CA LYS A 358 -10.48 14.39 35.10
C LYS A 358 -11.17 13.41 34.19
N VAL A 359 -11.76 13.86 33.10
CA VAL A 359 -12.36 12.98 32.10
C VAL A 359 -11.30 12.59 31.05
N HIS A 360 -10.72 11.39 31.14
CA HIS A 360 -9.60 10.93 30.32
C HIS A 360 -10.03 10.11 29.08
N ARG A 361 -11.16 10.46 28.46
CA ARG A 361 -11.68 9.83 27.23
C ARG A 361 -12.12 10.90 26.23
N PRO A 362 -12.26 10.58 24.95
CA PRO A 362 -12.83 11.50 23.97
C PRO A 362 -14.18 12.03 24.48
N ARG A 363 -14.35 13.37 24.46
CA ARG A 363 -15.52 14.00 25.05
C ARG A 363 -15.93 15.29 24.34
N THR A 364 -17.21 15.57 24.40
CA THR A 364 -17.80 16.88 24.11
C THR A 364 -18.29 17.49 25.43
N ILE A 365 -17.84 18.71 25.76
CA ILE A 365 -18.28 19.42 26.97
C ILE A 365 -19.40 20.36 26.57
N VAL A 366 -20.55 20.22 27.20
CA VAL A 366 -21.74 21.06 27.03
C VAL A 366 -22.07 21.74 28.35
N PHE A 367 -22.67 22.96 28.28
CA PHE A 367 -23.03 23.76 29.43
C PHE A 367 -24.55 23.75 29.60
N ASP A 368 -25.03 23.16 30.69
CA ASP A 368 -26.44 23.12 31.07
C ASP A 368 -26.81 24.32 31.96
N ILE A 369 -25.85 25.17 32.26
CA ILE A 369 -25.98 26.34 33.10
C ILE A 369 -25.42 27.57 32.40
N GLY A 370 -26.14 28.68 32.49
CA GLY A 370 -25.67 30.02 32.06
C GLY A 370 -24.96 30.77 33.17
N GLY A 371 -23.98 31.59 32.83
CA GLY A 371 -23.24 32.39 33.76
C GLY A 371 -21.76 32.55 33.42
N VAL A 372 -20.98 33.08 34.36
CA VAL A 372 -19.53 33.29 34.23
C VAL A 372 -18.80 32.32 35.16
N ILE A 373 -17.89 31.54 34.61
CA ILE A 373 -16.98 30.69 35.36
C ILE A 373 -15.68 31.45 35.56
N ALA A 374 -15.41 31.93 36.80
CA ALA A 374 -14.15 32.54 37.15
C ALA A 374 -13.12 31.42 37.44
N LEU A 375 -12.22 31.18 36.50
CA LEU A 375 -11.13 30.22 36.69
C LEU A 375 -10.10 30.77 37.63
N LYS A 376 -9.69 29.94 38.61
CA LYS A 376 -8.70 30.28 39.68
C LYS A 376 -7.34 29.69 39.36
#